data_86078ff04a3c84ab6852e7050154bebc
#
_entry.id   86078ff04a3c84ab6852e7050154bebc
#
_cell.length_a   1.000
_cell.length_b   1.000
_cell.length_c   1.000
_cell.angle_alpha   90.00
_cell.angle_beta   90.00
_cell.angle_gamma   90.00
#
_symmetry.space_group_name_H-M   'P 1'
#
loop_
_entity.id
_entity.type
_entity.pdbx_description
1 polymer ?
#
loop_
_entity_poly.entity_id
_entity_poly.type
_entity_poly.pdbx_seq_one_letter_code
_entity_poly.pdbx_strand_id
1 'polypeptide(L)'
;MIMISNNTNDALENLLLGDSNGIKLKITDYTKAVFSINEVDGSVNIIFETTTKDEDTGLKVVSNKVHLIEYDEDLMNGNTIQDDIDFLLEKLEDLLNEDFGIAPIGITKWKNSNCSEY
;
A
#
# COMPACT_ATOMS: atom_id res chain seq x y z
N MET A 1 -19.16 -11.54 -10.76
CA MET A 1 -18.78 -10.72 -9.60
C MET A 1 -18.29 -9.37 -10.07
N ILE A 2 -18.86 -8.33 -9.56
CA ILE A 2 -18.43 -6.97 -9.90
C ILE A 2 -17.32 -6.60 -8.94
N MET A 3 -16.13 -6.38 -9.47
CA MET A 3 -15.05 -5.80 -8.67
C MET A 3 -15.31 -4.30 -8.56
N ILE A 4 -15.66 -3.85 -7.36
CA ILE A 4 -15.83 -2.44 -7.07
C ILE A 4 -14.45 -1.87 -6.78
N SER A 5 -13.99 -0.97 -7.62
CA SER A 5 -12.78 -0.23 -7.33
C SER A 5 -13.15 0.90 -6.35
N ASN A 6 -12.57 0.84 -5.17
CA ASN A 6 -12.74 1.86 -4.13
C ASN A 6 -11.62 2.88 -4.23
N ASN A 7 -11.85 4.07 -3.69
CA ASN A 7 -10.73 4.97 -3.49
C ASN A 7 -9.83 4.44 -2.37
N THR A 8 -8.59 4.86 -2.36
CA THR A 8 -7.58 4.34 -1.44
C THR A 8 -7.93 4.64 0.02
N ASN A 9 -8.54 5.79 0.30
CA ASN A 9 -8.94 6.12 1.67
C ASN A 9 -9.94 5.11 2.22
N ASP A 10 -10.99 4.81 1.48
CA ASP A 10 -12.02 3.86 1.92
C ASP A 10 -11.48 2.44 1.99
N ALA A 11 -10.62 2.07 1.06
CA ALA A 11 -10.00 0.75 1.05
C ALA A 11 -9.07 0.54 2.25
N LEU A 12 -8.27 1.55 2.62
CA LEU A 12 -7.42 1.48 3.82
C LEU A 12 -8.26 1.44 5.10
N GLU A 13 -9.37 2.19 5.15
CA GLU A 13 -10.30 2.10 6.27
C GLU A 13 -10.83 0.69 6.44
N ASN A 14 -11.29 0.06 5.36
CA ASN A 14 -11.77 -1.33 5.39
C ASN A 14 -10.67 -2.29 5.83
N LEU A 15 -9.45 -2.09 5.37
CA LEU A 15 -8.31 -2.91 5.76
C LEU A 15 -8.04 -2.82 7.26
N LEU A 16 -8.02 -1.61 7.81
CA LEU A 16 -7.75 -1.37 9.24
C LEU A 16 -8.89 -1.87 10.12
N LEU A 17 -10.12 -1.87 9.63
CA LEU A 17 -11.27 -2.42 10.34
C LEU A 17 -11.38 -3.95 10.24
N GLY A 18 -10.54 -4.59 9.47
CA GLY A 18 -10.57 -6.03 9.28
C GLY A 18 -11.56 -6.52 8.25
N ASP A 19 -12.15 -5.62 7.45
CA ASP A 19 -13.14 -5.94 6.43
C ASP A 19 -12.54 -6.26 5.06
N SER A 20 -11.22 -6.14 4.92
CA SER A 20 -10.50 -6.40 3.68
C SER A 20 -9.24 -7.23 3.97
N ASN A 21 -8.88 -8.11 3.06
CA ASN A 21 -7.67 -8.94 3.17
C ASN A 21 -6.41 -8.23 2.67
N GLY A 22 -6.59 -7.16 1.93
CA GLY A 22 -5.48 -6.40 1.38
C GLY A 22 -5.95 -5.48 0.27
N ILE A 23 -5.11 -4.52 -0.08
CA ILE A 23 -5.38 -3.61 -1.18
C ILE A 23 -4.17 -3.53 -2.10
N LYS A 24 -4.43 -3.31 -3.39
CA LYS A 24 -3.40 -3.04 -4.40
C LYS A 24 -3.55 -1.63 -4.93
N LEU A 25 -2.47 -0.89 -4.89
CA LEU A 25 -2.43 0.47 -5.40
C LEU A 25 -1.39 0.54 -6.52
N LYS A 26 -1.83 0.94 -7.71
CA LYS A 26 -0.91 1.13 -8.84
C LYS A 26 -0.08 2.38 -8.62
N ILE A 27 1.24 2.24 -8.65
CA ILE A 27 2.17 3.35 -8.50
C ILE A 27 2.66 3.82 -9.87
N THR A 28 3.18 2.88 -10.66
CA THR A 28 3.60 3.10 -12.05
C THR A 28 3.07 1.95 -12.90
N ASP A 29 3.35 1.96 -14.20
CA ASP A 29 2.97 0.83 -15.06
C ASP A 29 3.64 -0.48 -14.64
N TYR A 30 4.73 -0.41 -13.90
CA TYR A 30 5.55 -1.56 -13.54
C TYR A 30 5.59 -1.85 -12.04
N THR A 31 5.07 -0.94 -11.21
CA THR A 31 5.18 -1.03 -9.76
C THR A 31 3.82 -0.88 -9.10
N LYS A 32 3.52 -1.78 -8.17
CA LYS A 32 2.31 -1.74 -7.34
C LYS A 32 2.70 -1.76 -5.88
N ALA A 33 1.92 -1.07 -5.04
CA ALA A 33 2.01 -1.19 -3.60
C ALA A 33 0.86 -2.05 -3.10
N VAL A 34 1.17 -3.08 -2.34
CA VAL A 34 0.18 -3.97 -1.72
C VAL A 34 0.21 -3.74 -0.23
N PHE A 35 -0.94 -3.41 0.35
CA PHE A 35 -1.10 -3.27 1.79
C PHE A 35 -1.83 -4.48 2.33
N SER A 36 -1.31 -5.06 3.40
CA SER A 36 -1.96 -6.18 4.09
C SER A 36 -1.70 -6.10 5.59
N ILE A 37 -2.55 -6.77 6.36
CA ILE A 37 -2.40 -6.85 7.81
C ILE A 37 -1.72 -8.18 8.16
N ASN A 38 -0.71 -8.11 9.03
CA ASN A 38 -0.14 -9.30 9.63
C ASN A 38 -1.07 -9.74 10.77
N GLU A 39 -1.69 -10.90 10.63
CA GLU A 39 -2.68 -11.40 11.58
C GLU A 39 -2.09 -11.74 12.95
N VAL A 40 -0.77 -11.96 13.02
CA VAL A 40 -0.11 -12.34 14.27
C VAL A 40 0.01 -11.15 15.22
N ASP A 41 0.41 -9.99 14.72
CA ASP A 41 0.71 -8.82 15.55
C ASP A 41 -0.07 -7.57 15.16
N GLY A 42 -0.91 -7.63 14.12
CA GLY A 42 -1.69 -6.48 13.65
C GLY A 42 -0.92 -5.42 12.89
N SER A 43 0.37 -5.64 12.64
CA SER A 43 1.16 -4.68 11.87
C SER A 43 0.73 -4.65 10.40
N VAL A 44 1.05 -3.56 9.72
CA VAL A 44 0.73 -3.38 8.31
C VAL A 44 1.96 -3.66 7.47
N ASN A 45 1.82 -4.54 6.49
CA ASN A 45 2.86 -4.78 5.49
C ASN A 45 2.59 -3.90 4.27
N ILE A 46 3.61 -3.19 3.81
CA ILE A 46 3.60 -2.52 2.52
C ILE A 46 4.58 -3.28 1.63
N ILE A 47 4.07 -3.90 0.57
CA ILE A 47 4.87 -4.72 -0.34
C ILE A 47 4.89 -4.03 -1.69
N PHE A 48 6.09 -3.70 -2.17
CA PHE A 48 6.26 -3.17 -3.51
C PHE A 48 6.53 -4.33 -4.46
N GLU A 49 5.58 -4.57 -5.38
CA GLU A 49 5.74 -5.53 -6.46
C GLU A 49 6.19 -4.79 -7.71
N THR A 50 7.38 -5.11 -8.21
CA THR A 50 7.93 -4.52 -9.43
C THR A 50 8.06 -5.60 -10.48
N THR A 51 7.46 -5.36 -11.65
CA THR A 51 7.54 -6.27 -12.79
C THR A 51 8.53 -5.72 -13.81
N THR A 52 9.54 -6.51 -14.13
CA THR A 52 10.51 -6.17 -15.16
C THR A 52 10.50 -7.27 -16.24
N LYS A 53 10.96 -6.92 -17.42
CA LYS A 53 11.09 -7.87 -18.52
C LYS A 53 12.57 -8.16 -18.75
N ASP A 54 12.94 -9.43 -18.72
CA ASP A 54 14.29 -9.85 -19.06
C ASP A 54 14.50 -9.64 -20.57
N GLU A 55 15.51 -8.85 -20.93
CA GLU A 55 15.80 -8.54 -22.33
C GLU A 55 16.27 -9.76 -23.13
N ASP A 56 16.94 -10.70 -22.47
CA ASP A 56 17.49 -11.88 -23.14
C ASP A 56 16.43 -12.95 -23.40
N THR A 57 15.53 -13.18 -22.45
CA THR A 57 14.54 -14.25 -22.52
C THR A 57 13.13 -13.77 -22.86
N GLY A 58 12.85 -12.48 -22.69
CA GLY A 58 11.52 -11.91 -22.84
C GLY A 58 10.56 -12.27 -21.70
N LEU A 59 11.03 -12.97 -20.68
CA LEU A 59 10.22 -13.37 -19.54
C LEU A 59 10.03 -12.21 -18.57
N LYS A 60 8.84 -12.18 -17.95
CA LYS A 60 8.54 -11.21 -16.89
C LYS A 60 9.13 -11.71 -15.57
N VAL A 61 9.81 -10.80 -14.87
CA VAL A 61 10.37 -11.06 -13.54
C VAL A 61 9.65 -10.13 -12.55
N VAL A 62 9.12 -10.72 -11.48
CA VAL A 62 8.46 -9.96 -10.42
C VAL A 62 9.37 -9.94 -9.20
N SER A 63 9.68 -8.74 -8.72
CA SER A 63 10.48 -8.53 -7.51
C SER A 63 9.59 -7.95 -6.43
N ASN A 64 9.73 -8.42 -5.20
CA ASN A 64 8.97 -7.92 -4.05
C ASN A 64 9.92 -7.31 -3.03
N LYS A 65 9.54 -6.13 -2.52
CA LYS A 65 10.21 -5.52 -1.39
C LYS A 65 9.19 -5.26 -0.29
N VAL A 66 9.41 -5.86 0.88
CA VAL A 66 8.46 -5.82 1.98
C VAL A 66 8.91 -4.84 3.05
N HIS A 67 8.01 -3.96 3.46
CA HIS A 67 8.22 -3.05 4.59
C HIS A 67 7.14 -3.33 5.64
N LEU A 68 7.58 -3.47 6.89
CA LEU A 68 6.69 -3.70 8.02
C LEU A 68 6.47 -2.40 8.79
N ILE A 69 5.21 -2.02 8.95
CA ILE A 69 4.82 -0.86 9.77
C ILE A 69 4.22 -1.39 11.07
N GLU A 70 4.92 -1.20 12.17
CA GLU A 70 4.45 -1.67 13.47
C GLU A 70 3.24 -0.87 13.93
N TYR A 71 2.21 -1.59 14.34
CA TYR A 71 0.91 -1.01 14.65
C TYR A 71 0.83 -0.44 16.08
N ASP A 72 1.61 -0.98 17.00
CA ASP A 72 1.39 -0.75 18.43
C ASP A 72 1.79 0.63 18.94
N GLU A 73 2.89 1.18 18.43
CA GLU A 73 3.41 2.44 18.96
C GLU A 73 2.96 3.64 18.15
N ASP A 74 2.82 3.46 16.84
CA ASP A 74 2.60 4.56 15.91
C ASP A 74 1.15 4.68 15.44
N LEU A 75 0.39 3.57 15.40
CA LEU A 75 -0.93 3.55 14.78
C LEU A 75 -2.11 3.50 15.73
N MET A 76 -1.98 2.95 16.94
CA MET A 76 -3.14 2.66 17.81
C MET A 76 -3.27 3.56 19.02
N ASN A 77 -2.35 4.43 19.27
CA ASN A 77 -2.24 5.12 20.55
C ASN A 77 -3.12 6.38 20.61
N GLY A 78 -4.43 6.19 20.70
CA GLY A 78 -5.39 7.30 20.80
C GLY A 78 -5.69 7.99 19.47
N ASN A 79 -5.21 7.46 18.37
CA ASN A 79 -5.44 8.02 17.04
C ASN A 79 -6.79 7.59 16.46
N THR A 80 -7.34 8.42 15.59
CA THR A 80 -8.48 8.01 14.78
C THR A 80 -8.02 7.15 13.61
N ILE A 81 -8.95 6.45 12.98
CA ILE A 81 -8.66 5.69 11.75
C ILE A 81 -8.08 6.59 10.65
N GLN A 82 -8.58 7.83 10.54
CA GLN A 82 -8.05 8.77 9.55
C GLN A 82 -6.61 9.15 9.84
N ASP A 83 -6.24 9.29 11.11
CA ASP A 83 -4.84 9.55 11.48
C ASP A 83 -3.94 8.38 11.06
N ASP A 84 -4.41 7.16 11.26
CA ASP A 84 -3.69 5.95 10.86
C ASP A 84 -3.51 5.87 9.33
N ILE A 85 -4.57 6.19 8.58
CA ILE A 85 -4.51 6.24 7.11
C ILE A 85 -3.50 7.28 6.64
N ASP A 86 -3.53 8.47 7.25
CA ASP A 86 -2.58 9.55 6.93
C ASP A 86 -1.13 9.09 7.17
N PHE A 87 -0.90 8.44 8.30
CA PHE A 87 0.41 7.91 8.63
C PHE A 87 0.88 6.87 7.61
N LEU A 88 0.02 5.93 7.23
CA LEU A 88 0.36 4.90 6.25
C LEU A 88 0.70 5.49 4.89
N LEU A 89 -0.05 6.50 4.46
CA LEU A 89 0.19 7.15 3.17
C LEU A 89 1.45 8.02 3.19
N GLU A 90 1.76 8.67 4.31
CA GLU A 90 3.04 9.37 4.47
C GLU A 90 4.22 8.39 4.40
N LYS A 91 4.09 7.24 5.07
CA LYS A 91 5.10 6.17 4.98
C LYS A 91 5.24 5.64 3.55
N LEU A 92 4.12 5.46 2.85
CA LEU A 92 4.15 5.05 1.45
C LEU A 92 4.98 6.03 0.61
N GLU A 93 4.75 7.33 0.77
CA GLU A 93 5.50 8.35 0.03
C GLU A 93 7.00 8.33 0.38
N ASP A 94 7.33 8.20 1.65
CA ASP A 94 8.72 8.12 2.09
C ASP A 94 9.43 6.91 1.48
N LEU A 95 8.77 5.75 1.50
CA LEU A 95 9.32 4.51 0.95
C LEU A 95 9.45 4.55 -0.57
N LEU A 96 8.48 5.16 -1.26
CA LEU A 96 8.55 5.32 -2.71
C LEU A 96 9.72 6.23 -3.12
N ASN A 97 9.96 7.27 -2.36
CA ASN A 97 11.11 8.15 -2.60
C ASN A 97 12.42 7.42 -2.33
N GLU A 98 12.49 6.71 -1.21
CA GLU A 98 13.70 5.99 -0.80
C GLU A 98 14.05 4.85 -1.77
N ASP A 99 13.05 4.04 -2.14
CA ASP A 99 13.29 2.83 -2.93
C ASP A 99 13.34 3.10 -4.45
N PHE A 100 12.58 4.06 -4.93
CA PHE A 100 12.39 4.29 -6.37
C PHE A 100 12.69 5.72 -6.81
N GLY A 101 13.00 6.62 -5.89
CA GLY A 101 13.20 8.03 -6.22
C GLY A 101 11.94 8.76 -6.69
N ILE A 102 10.76 8.24 -6.36
CA ILE A 102 9.48 8.83 -6.74
C ILE A 102 9.17 9.99 -5.80
N ALA A 103 8.96 11.17 -6.37
CA ALA A 103 8.64 12.37 -5.60
C ALA A 103 7.25 12.27 -4.96
N PRO A 104 7.05 12.81 -3.74
CA PRO A 104 5.73 12.86 -3.11
C PRO A 104 4.72 13.62 -3.96
N ILE A 105 3.49 13.08 -4.05
CA ILE A 105 2.37 13.74 -4.74
C ILE A 105 1.36 14.31 -3.76
N GLY A 106 1.50 14.01 -2.47
CA GLY A 106 0.60 14.43 -1.41
C GLY A 106 -0.41 13.35 -1.04
N ILE A 107 -0.65 13.19 0.26
CA ILE A 107 -1.53 12.13 0.74
C ILE A 107 -2.98 12.29 0.29
N THR A 108 -3.46 13.52 0.08
CA THR A 108 -4.82 13.76 -0.43
C THR A 108 -5.01 13.16 -1.81
N LYS A 109 -4.01 13.23 -2.69
CA LYS A 109 -4.08 12.60 -4.00
C LYS A 109 -4.12 11.08 -3.90
N TRP A 110 -3.33 10.51 -2.98
CA TRP A 110 -3.38 9.06 -2.73
C TRP A 110 -4.75 8.63 -2.21
N LYS A 111 -5.33 9.38 -1.27
CA LYS A 111 -6.66 9.08 -0.73
C LYS A 111 -7.73 9.00 -1.82
N ASN A 112 -7.64 9.86 -2.82
CA ASN A 112 -8.61 9.95 -3.91
C ASN A 112 -8.27 9.05 -5.11
N SER A 113 -7.13 8.38 -5.08
CA SER A 113 -6.74 7.47 -6.15
C SER A 113 -7.53 6.16 -6.09
N ASN A 114 -7.67 5.51 -7.23
CA ASN A 114 -8.33 4.21 -7.31
C ASN A 114 -7.38 3.09 -6.88
N CYS A 115 -7.93 2.10 -6.21
CA CYS A 115 -7.21 0.90 -5.84
C CYS A 115 -8.12 -0.32 -5.97
N SER A 116 -7.54 -1.50 -5.85
CA SER A 116 -8.28 -2.76 -5.85
C SER A 116 -8.17 -3.42 -4.48
N GLU A 117 -9.26 -4.00 -4.00
CA GLU A 117 -9.26 -4.83 -2.78
C GLU A 117 -9.17 -6.30 -3.17
N TYR A 118 -8.54 -7.08 -2.31
CA TYR A 118 -8.53 -8.53 -2.44
C TYR A 118 -9.82 -9.15 -1.93
#